data_7567a0570083db4b40b646df2761bc3e
#
_entry.id   7567a0570083db4b40b646df2761bc3e
#
_cell.length_a   1.000
_cell.length_b   1.000
_cell.length_c   1.000
_cell.angle_alpha   90.00
_cell.angle_beta   90.00
_cell.angle_gamma   90.00
#
_symmetry.space_group_name_H-M   'P 1'
#
loop_
_entity.id
_entity.type
_entity.pdbx_description
1 polymer ?
#
loop_
_entity_poly.entity_id
_entity_poly.type
_entity_poly.pdbx_seq_one_letter_code
_entity_poly.pdbx_strand_id
1 'polypeptide(L)'
;GLQFADFGASNEYALSNLKTAIDALAKKLTTEENAAVKKRTLTSGGYTGENTDCVAGGQVDNAVFWPLSSKEANAVKEDLRVVDPEHPTWATSNWWLRSPGYSNHDAATVRGDGSVVYYGNAINSWWCARPAFNLNSSSVLFTSAAVGGKPDGGLTPISEYTGNEWKLTLKDSNRNFAVTETTVSGDPGDTVTLHYTGATAGINEYISVILADNSGAQYYGRVAQPTVENGTVEIKIPSGLAPGSYTLKVFSEQCNGEKKTDYASDFVDIDLTVGYQEQFTLTHGGVYYFDLSGVSIPGTANGSLPDKTMHYVPFTYAGTVDAYKLTSEMATTEEYAQQNEYAHSLFVADYAVTHAVSWDDLNTADLIFGKDYAVGGVDYTLRAPSAGSIS
;
A
#
# COMPACT_ATOMS: atom_id res chain seq x y z
N GLY A 1 -1.59 -9.47 -33.62
CA GLY A 1 -0.87 -9.21 -34.87
C GLY A 1 -1.33 -7.91 -35.51
N LEU A 2 -0.46 -7.24 -36.24
CA LEU A 2 -0.80 -6.03 -36.99
C LEU A 2 -1.91 -6.34 -37.98
N GLN A 3 -2.93 -5.47 -38.04
CA GLN A 3 -4.01 -5.61 -38.99
C GLN A 3 -3.71 -4.73 -40.22
N PHE A 4 -3.71 -5.33 -41.39
CA PHE A 4 -3.48 -4.63 -42.66
C PHE A 4 -4.82 -4.21 -43.24
N ALA A 5 -4.86 -3.02 -43.81
CA ALA A 5 -5.98 -2.53 -44.58
C ALA A 5 -5.50 -1.57 -45.66
N ASP A 6 -6.19 -1.52 -46.81
CA ASP A 6 -6.13 -0.34 -47.64
C ASP A 6 -6.91 0.79 -46.95
N PHE A 7 -6.71 2.02 -47.38
CA PHE A 7 -7.43 3.14 -46.79
C PHE A 7 -8.91 3.13 -47.21
N GLY A 8 -9.19 2.86 -48.46
CA GLY A 8 -10.54 2.80 -49.02
C GLY A 8 -10.63 3.39 -50.45
N ALA A 9 -11.85 3.74 -50.89
CA ALA A 9 -12.09 4.30 -52.20
C ALA A 9 -11.70 5.78 -52.35
N SER A 10 -11.56 6.49 -51.24
CA SER A 10 -11.12 7.88 -51.14
C SER A 10 -10.36 8.10 -49.83
N ASN A 11 -9.77 9.28 -49.63
CA ASN A 11 -9.10 9.64 -48.36
C ASN A 11 -10.08 10.06 -47.26
N GLU A 12 -11.36 9.78 -47.39
CA GLU A 12 -12.41 10.07 -46.42
C GLU A 12 -12.40 9.04 -45.28
N TYR A 13 -11.71 9.38 -44.20
CA TYR A 13 -11.54 8.45 -43.06
C TYR A 13 -12.86 7.91 -42.53
N ALA A 14 -13.90 8.76 -42.44
CA ALA A 14 -15.20 8.36 -41.89
C ALA A 14 -15.85 7.17 -42.63
N LEU A 15 -15.54 6.98 -43.91
CA LEU A 15 -16.05 5.92 -44.78
C LEU A 15 -14.99 4.86 -45.12
N SER A 16 -13.80 4.95 -44.55
CA SER A 16 -12.64 4.15 -44.94
C SER A 16 -12.66 2.71 -44.42
N ASN A 17 -11.97 1.82 -45.13
CA ASN A 17 -11.66 0.46 -44.67
C ASN A 17 -10.77 0.51 -43.43
N LEU A 18 -9.88 1.51 -43.35
CA LEU A 18 -9.04 1.76 -42.17
C LEU A 18 -9.91 1.98 -40.92
N LYS A 19 -10.94 2.84 -41.01
CA LYS A 19 -11.86 3.06 -39.88
C LYS A 19 -12.56 1.77 -39.47
N THR A 20 -13.03 1.00 -40.45
CA THR A 20 -13.67 -0.30 -40.18
C THR A 20 -12.73 -1.25 -39.44
N ALA A 21 -11.45 -1.31 -39.83
CA ALA A 21 -10.43 -2.11 -39.15
C ALA A 21 -10.15 -1.62 -37.71
N ILE A 22 -10.04 -0.29 -37.51
CA ILE A 22 -9.84 0.33 -36.19
C ILE A 22 -11.04 0.08 -35.26
N ASP A 23 -12.27 0.24 -35.76
CA ASP A 23 -13.50 -0.01 -35.00
C ASP A 23 -13.63 -1.50 -34.60
N ALA A 24 -13.17 -2.42 -35.46
CA ALA A 24 -13.14 -3.84 -35.14
C ALA A 24 -12.15 -4.16 -34.00
N LEU A 25 -11.04 -3.43 -33.90
CA LEU A 25 -10.12 -3.54 -32.77
C LEU A 25 -10.76 -3.01 -31.49
N ALA A 26 -11.44 -1.88 -31.54
CA ALA A 26 -12.12 -1.28 -30.39
C ALA A 26 -13.21 -2.20 -29.80
N LYS A 27 -13.87 -3.01 -30.63
CA LYS A 27 -14.86 -4.00 -30.17
C LYS A 27 -14.28 -5.18 -29.38
N LYS A 28 -12.96 -5.31 -29.32
CA LYS A 28 -12.27 -6.35 -28.52
C LYS A 28 -12.05 -5.92 -27.06
N LEU A 29 -12.24 -4.64 -26.74
CA LEU A 29 -12.20 -4.17 -25.37
C LEU A 29 -13.32 -4.80 -24.56
N THR A 30 -13.03 -5.11 -23.28
CA THR A 30 -14.07 -5.50 -22.33
C THR A 30 -14.97 -4.29 -22.01
N THR A 31 -16.05 -4.53 -21.30
CA THR A 31 -16.96 -3.46 -20.85
C THR A 31 -16.21 -2.44 -19.97
N GLU A 32 -15.39 -2.93 -19.05
CA GLU A 32 -14.62 -2.14 -18.08
C GLU A 32 -13.51 -1.36 -18.80
N GLU A 33 -12.78 -1.98 -19.72
CA GLU A 33 -11.78 -1.31 -20.55
C GLU A 33 -12.40 -0.20 -21.39
N ASN A 34 -13.56 -0.49 -22.03
CA ASN A 34 -14.27 0.50 -22.83
C ASN A 34 -14.81 1.67 -21.99
N ALA A 35 -15.24 1.41 -20.75
CA ALA A 35 -15.64 2.45 -19.79
C ALA A 35 -14.47 3.34 -19.36
N ALA A 36 -13.25 2.80 -19.31
CA ALA A 36 -12.03 3.54 -19.00
C ALA A 36 -11.49 4.37 -20.18
N VAL A 37 -11.99 4.17 -21.40
CA VAL A 37 -11.58 4.95 -22.56
C VAL A 37 -12.31 6.30 -22.60
N LYS A 38 -11.55 7.38 -22.72
CA LYS A 38 -12.09 8.72 -22.98
C LYS A 38 -12.32 8.92 -24.47
N LYS A 39 -13.58 8.79 -24.91
CA LYS A 39 -13.98 8.96 -26.30
C LYS A 39 -13.66 10.34 -26.84
N ARG A 40 -13.35 10.42 -28.12
CA ARG A 40 -12.95 11.66 -28.81
C ARG A 40 -13.80 11.92 -30.05
N THR A 41 -14.00 13.18 -30.36
CA THR A 41 -14.51 13.63 -31.66
C THR A 41 -13.32 13.94 -32.57
N LEU A 42 -13.30 13.37 -33.77
CA LEU A 42 -12.34 13.70 -34.84
C LEU A 42 -13.00 14.70 -35.76
N THR A 43 -12.48 15.91 -35.79
CA THR A 43 -13.06 17.02 -36.56
C THR A 43 -12.84 16.85 -38.08
N SER A 44 -13.85 17.20 -38.87
CA SER A 44 -13.76 17.19 -40.31
C SER A 44 -12.91 18.36 -40.84
N GLY A 45 -12.18 18.12 -41.91
CA GLY A 45 -11.36 19.14 -42.58
C GLY A 45 -10.56 18.56 -43.74
N GLY A 46 -9.79 19.41 -44.38
CA GLY A 46 -8.94 19.07 -45.53
C GLY A 46 -7.45 19.05 -45.18
N TYR A 47 -6.64 18.77 -46.18
CA TYR A 47 -5.18 18.78 -46.09
C TYR A 47 -4.67 20.21 -45.78
N THR A 48 -3.82 20.34 -44.78
CA THR A 48 -3.18 21.59 -44.34
C THR A 48 -1.66 21.46 -44.18
N GLY A 49 -1.05 20.46 -44.86
CA GLY A 49 0.39 20.18 -44.73
C GLY A 49 0.69 19.23 -43.57
N GLU A 50 1.89 19.33 -43.03
CA GLU A 50 2.39 18.44 -41.96
C GLU A 50 1.59 18.51 -40.65
N ASN A 51 0.92 19.65 -40.40
CA ASN A 51 0.12 19.90 -39.21
C ASN A 51 -1.36 19.56 -39.39
N THR A 52 -1.72 18.76 -40.39
CA THR A 52 -3.11 18.31 -40.60
C THR A 52 -3.59 17.48 -39.42
N ASP A 53 -4.63 17.97 -38.70
CA ASP A 53 -5.20 17.32 -37.52
C ASP A 53 -6.68 16.93 -37.66
N CYS A 54 -7.16 16.86 -38.86
CA CYS A 54 -8.55 16.55 -39.21
C CYS A 54 -8.70 15.20 -39.93
N VAL A 55 -9.93 14.86 -40.21
CA VAL A 55 -10.33 13.74 -41.08
C VAL A 55 -11.12 14.29 -42.27
N ALA A 56 -10.96 13.71 -43.44
CA ALA A 56 -11.83 14.02 -44.58
C ALA A 56 -13.13 13.19 -44.50
N GLY A 57 -14.18 13.65 -45.24
CA GLY A 57 -15.44 12.90 -45.42
C GLY A 57 -16.44 13.03 -44.30
N GLY A 58 -16.24 13.99 -43.38
CA GLY A 58 -17.15 14.22 -42.26
C GLY A 58 -16.53 13.99 -40.89
N GLN A 59 -17.18 14.55 -39.89
CA GLN A 59 -16.77 14.40 -38.50
C GLN A 59 -17.03 12.95 -38.01
N VAL A 60 -16.15 12.45 -37.14
CA VAL A 60 -16.36 11.16 -36.47
C VAL A 60 -16.51 11.39 -34.97
N ASP A 61 -17.72 11.17 -34.44
CA ASP A 61 -18.02 11.34 -33.03
C ASP A 61 -17.79 10.04 -32.25
N ASN A 62 -17.49 10.20 -30.96
CA ASN A 62 -17.35 9.10 -30.00
C ASN A 62 -16.33 8.02 -30.42
N ALA A 63 -15.26 8.41 -31.11
CA ALA A 63 -14.20 7.48 -31.46
C ALA A 63 -13.55 6.90 -30.20
N VAL A 64 -13.54 5.58 -30.09
CA VAL A 64 -12.87 4.82 -29.00
C VAL A 64 -11.41 4.65 -29.36
N PHE A 65 -11.11 4.13 -30.54
CA PHE A 65 -9.80 4.06 -31.14
C PHE A 65 -9.74 4.91 -32.40
N TRP A 66 -8.57 5.45 -32.73
CA TRP A 66 -8.33 6.18 -33.98
C TRP A 66 -6.85 6.10 -34.37
N PRO A 67 -6.50 6.20 -35.65
CA PRO A 67 -5.13 6.43 -36.07
C PRO A 67 -4.69 7.87 -35.70
N LEU A 68 -3.42 8.08 -35.43
CA LEU A 68 -2.90 9.44 -35.22
C LEU A 68 -3.12 10.31 -36.46
N SER A 69 -3.22 11.62 -36.27
CA SER A 69 -3.10 12.60 -37.34
C SER A 69 -1.63 12.86 -37.71
N SER A 70 -1.35 13.52 -38.81
CA SER A 70 0.00 13.97 -39.17
C SER A 70 0.60 14.86 -38.09
N LYS A 71 -0.19 15.77 -37.53
CA LYS A 71 0.22 16.63 -36.41
C LYS A 71 0.56 15.83 -35.16
N GLU A 72 -0.28 14.88 -34.77
CA GLU A 72 -0.03 14.05 -33.64
C GLU A 72 1.18 13.12 -33.84
N ALA A 73 1.31 12.53 -35.02
CA ALA A 73 2.46 11.71 -35.35
C ALA A 73 3.78 12.51 -35.28
N ASN A 74 3.81 13.74 -35.74
CA ASN A 74 4.97 14.60 -35.61
C ASN A 74 5.31 14.98 -34.17
N ALA A 75 4.33 15.02 -33.28
CA ALA A 75 4.54 15.25 -31.84
C ALA A 75 5.09 14.03 -31.10
N VAL A 76 4.97 12.81 -31.65
CA VAL A 76 5.55 11.59 -31.09
C VAL A 76 7.02 11.48 -31.52
N LYS A 77 7.92 11.08 -30.60
CA LYS A 77 9.34 10.83 -30.94
C LYS A 77 9.46 9.80 -32.04
N GLU A 78 10.48 9.98 -32.89
CA GLU A 78 10.67 9.17 -34.09
C GLU A 78 10.86 7.68 -33.79
N ASP A 79 11.64 7.34 -32.77
CA ASP A 79 11.86 5.97 -32.30
C ASP A 79 10.55 5.26 -31.88
N LEU A 80 9.59 6.00 -31.32
CA LEU A 80 8.26 5.50 -30.96
C LEU A 80 7.31 5.33 -32.17
N ARG A 81 7.66 5.91 -33.31
CA ARG A 81 6.90 5.76 -34.56
C ARG A 81 7.30 4.51 -35.34
N VAL A 82 8.50 3.99 -35.13
CA VAL A 82 8.99 2.74 -35.75
C VAL A 82 8.22 1.56 -35.18
N VAL A 83 7.65 0.72 -36.06
CA VAL A 83 6.84 -0.45 -35.67
C VAL A 83 7.66 -1.73 -35.68
N ASP A 84 8.57 -1.85 -36.64
CA ASP A 84 9.46 -2.98 -36.81
C ASP A 84 10.89 -2.47 -37.07
N PRO A 85 11.68 -2.26 -36.01
CA PRO A 85 13.03 -1.71 -36.15
C PRO A 85 14.00 -2.66 -36.87
N GLU A 86 13.70 -3.96 -36.93
CA GLU A 86 14.53 -4.94 -37.64
C GLU A 86 14.32 -4.89 -39.16
N HIS A 87 13.13 -4.49 -39.60
CA HIS A 87 12.74 -4.46 -41.00
C HIS A 87 12.08 -3.13 -41.41
N PRO A 88 12.74 -1.98 -41.26
CA PRO A 88 12.14 -0.67 -41.45
C PRO A 88 11.69 -0.40 -42.91
N THR A 89 12.22 -1.14 -43.87
CA THR A 89 11.89 -0.99 -45.29
C THR A 89 10.73 -1.86 -45.76
N TRP A 90 10.23 -2.77 -44.92
CA TRP A 90 9.11 -3.63 -45.29
C TRP A 90 7.78 -2.85 -45.33
N ALA A 91 6.90 -3.21 -46.25
CA ALA A 91 5.55 -2.64 -46.29
C ALA A 91 4.76 -2.89 -44.97
N THR A 92 5.11 -3.93 -44.24
CA THR A 92 4.59 -4.27 -42.91
C THR A 92 4.98 -3.27 -41.82
N SER A 93 5.94 -2.41 -42.06
CA SER A 93 6.42 -1.39 -41.12
C SER A 93 5.77 -0.03 -41.35
N ASN A 94 5.14 0.17 -42.52
CA ASN A 94 4.36 1.39 -42.80
C ASN A 94 2.97 1.33 -42.18
N TRP A 95 2.45 2.46 -41.72
CA TRP A 95 1.12 2.52 -41.14
C TRP A 95 0.36 3.80 -41.46
N TRP A 96 -0.96 3.69 -41.51
CA TRP A 96 -1.85 4.76 -41.87
C TRP A 96 -2.05 5.77 -40.74
N LEU A 97 -2.11 7.04 -41.13
CA LEU A 97 -2.63 8.14 -40.31
C LEU A 97 -4.06 8.46 -40.76
N ARG A 98 -4.83 9.18 -39.91
CA ARG A 98 -6.20 9.58 -40.24
C ARG A 98 -6.29 10.79 -41.11
N SER A 99 -5.21 11.55 -41.24
CA SER A 99 -5.19 12.83 -42.01
C SER A 99 -5.26 12.56 -43.49
N PRO A 100 -6.09 13.32 -44.24
CA PRO A 100 -6.07 13.30 -45.69
C PRO A 100 -4.70 13.75 -46.23
N GLY A 101 -4.28 13.18 -47.36
CA GLY A 101 -3.14 13.65 -48.13
C GLY A 101 -3.49 14.81 -49.05
N TYR A 102 -2.55 15.13 -49.94
CA TYR A 102 -2.68 16.29 -50.86
C TYR A 102 -3.86 16.12 -51.83
N SER A 103 -4.12 14.91 -52.29
CA SER A 103 -5.25 14.61 -53.20
C SER A 103 -6.24 13.66 -52.51
N ASN A 104 -7.44 13.53 -53.10
CA ASN A 104 -8.44 12.57 -52.63
C ASN A 104 -8.06 11.11 -52.80
N HIS A 105 -6.98 10.82 -53.52
CA HIS A 105 -6.40 9.48 -53.69
C HIS A 105 -5.19 9.22 -52.79
N ASP A 106 -4.88 10.17 -51.89
CA ASP A 106 -3.74 10.08 -50.98
C ASP A 106 -4.18 10.26 -49.52
N ALA A 107 -3.65 9.42 -48.62
CA ALA A 107 -3.82 9.56 -47.18
C ALA A 107 -2.43 9.57 -46.49
N ALA A 108 -2.31 10.34 -45.40
CA ALA A 108 -1.07 10.47 -44.69
C ALA A 108 -0.64 9.13 -44.04
N THR A 109 0.65 8.95 -43.92
CA THR A 109 1.26 7.70 -43.41
C THR A 109 2.50 7.98 -42.59
N VAL A 110 2.96 6.94 -41.87
CA VAL A 110 4.32 6.86 -41.31
C VAL A 110 5.02 5.72 -42.01
N ARG A 111 6.26 5.95 -42.45
CA ARG A 111 7.12 4.91 -43.00
C ARG A 111 7.76 4.06 -41.90
N GLY A 112 8.31 2.92 -42.29
CA GLY A 112 8.99 2.01 -41.36
C GLY A 112 10.20 2.62 -40.65
N ASP A 113 10.83 3.65 -41.23
CA ASP A 113 11.91 4.42 -40.61
C ASP A 113 11.41 5.48 -39.60
N GLY A 114 10.08 5.59 -39.38
CA GLY A 114 9.48 6.59 -38.50
C GLY A 114 9.18 7.93 -39.14
N SER A 115 9.55 8.16 -40.42
CA SER A 115 9.27 9.41 -41.10
C SER A 115 7.78 9.59 -41.44
N VAL A 116 7.25 10.79 -41.20
CA VAL A 116 5.85 11.12 -41.48
C VAL A 116 5.71 11.64 -42.93
N VAL A 117 4.87 10.94 -43.69
CA VAL A 117 4.53 11.34 -45.09
C VAL A 117 3.18 12.03 -45.06
N TYR A 118 3.18 13.33 -44.75
CA TYR A 118 1.96 14.11 -44.56
C TYR A 118 1.22 14.44 -45.86
N TYR A 119 1.91 14.54 -47.01
CA TYR A 119 1.28 14.69 -48.31
C TYR A 119 0.56 13.44 -48.79
N GLY A 120 0.86 12.32 -48.20
CA GLY A 120 0.14 11.08 -48.36
C GLY A 120 0.78 10.08 -49.31
N ASN A 121 0.20 8.89 -49.29
CA ASN A 121 0.47 7.78 -50.20
C ASN A 121 -0.84 7.25 -50.75
N ALA A 122 -0.77 6.52 -51.84
CA ALA A 122 -1.94 6.00 -52.55
C ALA A 122 -2.82 5.11 -51.64
N ILE A 123 -4.09 5.47 -51.54
CA ILE A 123 -5.08 4.85 -50.63
C ILE A 123 -5.34 3.37 -50.86
N ASN A 124 -5.00 2.85 -52.04
CA ASN A 124 -5.09 1.43 -52.36
C ASN A 124 -3.89 0.59 -51.91
N SER A 125 -2.92 1.18 -51.25
CA SER A 125 -1.79 0.47 -50.64
C SER A 125 -2.26 -0.30 -49.36
N TRP A 126 -1.67 -1.46 -49.11
CA TRP A 126 -1.96 -2.29 -47.96
C TRP A 126 -0.92 -2.08 -46.87
N TRP A 127 -1.27 -1.31 -45.85
CA TRP A 127 -0.38 -0.99 -44.73
C TRP A 127 -1.05 -1.26 -43.39
N CYS A 128 -0.29 -1.07 -42.30
CA CYS A 128 -0.76 -1.39 -40.97
C CYS A 128 -1.77 -0.37 -40.42
N ALA A 129 -2.77 -0.86 -39.75
CA ALA A 129 -3.64 -0.08 -38.89
C ALA A 129 -3.04 -0.01 -37.49
N ARG A 130 -2.64 1.19 -37.05
CA ARG A 130 -2.07 1.44 -35.72
C ARG A 130 -3.00 2.36 -34.92
N PRO A 131 -3.77 1.79 -33.96
CA PRO A 131 -4.71 2.58 -33.18
C PRO A 131 -4.01 3.35 -32.05
N ALA A 132 -4.57 4.50 -31.70
CA ALA A 132 -4.35 5.24 -30.48
C ALA A 132 -5.67 5.41 -29.74
N PHE A 133 -5.61 5.68 -28.44
CA PHE A 133 -6.77 6.00 -27.62
C PHE A 133 -6.37 6.88 -26.43
N ASN A 134 -7.35 7.51 -25.79
CA ASN A 134 -7.14 8.23 -24.55
C ASN A 134 -7.68 7.39 -23.38
N LEU A 135 -6.84 7.17 -22.39
CA LEU A 135 -7.24 6.52 -21.15
C LEU A 135 -7.70 7.58 -20.14
N ASN A 136 -8.82 7.32 -19.46
CA ASN A 136 -9.21 8.10 -18.29
C ASN A 136 -8.34 7.66 -17.10
N SER A 137 -7.37 8.47 -16.73
CA SER A 137 -6.44 8.14 -15.64
C SER A 137 -7.13 7.96 -14.30
N SER A 138 -8.30 8.58 -14.06
CA SER A 138 -9.08 8.37 -12.83
C SER A 138 -9.72 6.99 -12.74
N SER A 139 -9.77 6.24 -13.84
CA SER A 139 -10.22 4.84 -13.86
C SER A 139 -9.10 3.85 -13.56
N VAL A 140 -7.85 4.30 -13.45
CA VAL A 140 -6.70 3.44 -13.12
C VAL A 140 -6.43 3.55 -11.63
N LEU A 141 -6.57 2.45 -10.90
CA LEU A 141 -6.25 2.38 -9.48
C LEU A 141 -4.74 2.31 -9.27
N PHE A 142 -4.08 1.40 -9.98
CA PHE A 142 -2.62 1.26 -9.98
C PHE A 142 -2.15 0.45 -11.19
N THR A 143 -0.83 0.41 -11.37
CA THR A 143 -0.16 -0.41 -12.40
C THR A 143 0.81 -1.38 -11.73
N SER A 144 1.04 -2.51 -12.37
CA SER A 144 2.05 -3.49 -11.95
C SER A 144 2.82 -4.02 -13.16
N ALA A 145 3.94 -4.69 -12.94
CA ALA A 145 4.64 -5.37 -14.03
C ALA A 145 3.68 -6.32 -14.73
N ALA A 146 3.73 -6.38 -16.07
CA ALA A 146 2.83 -7.21 -16.88
C ALA A 146 2.96 -8.71 -16.57
N VAL A 147 4.16 -9.13 -16.14
CA VAL A 147 4.53 -10.50 -15.75
C VAL A 147 5.11 -10.46 -14.33
N GLY A 148 4.62 -11.33 -13.45
CA GLY A 148 5.13 -11.48 -12.09
C GLY A 148 4.87 -10.31 -11.12
N GLY A 149 4.17 -9.25 -11.56
CA GLY A 149 3.95 -8.04 -10.75
C GLY A 149 2.94 -8.19 -9.61
N LYS A 150 2.21 -9.30 -9.58
CA LYS A 150 1.19 -9.58 -8.55
C LYS A 150 1.33 -11.03 -8.07
N PRO A 151 2.23 -11.31 -7.12
CA PRO A 151 2.41 -12.66 -6.60
C PRO A 151 1.17 -13.13 -5.80
N ASP A 152 0.96 -14.45 -5.79
CA ASP A 152 -0.02 -15.11 -4.93
C ASP A 152 0.48 -15.15 -3.48
N GLY A 153 -0.47 -15.14 -2.54
CA GLY A 153 -0.20 -15.30 -1.12
C GLY A 153 -0.20 -13.98 -0.35
N GLY A 154 0.37 -14.00 0.84
CA GLY A 154 0.39 -12.87 1.76
C GLY A 154 1.18 -11.66 1.27
N LEU A 155 1.26 -10.64 2.11
CA LEU A 155 1.97 -9.39 1.80
C LEU A 155 3.46 -9.65 1.49
N THR A 156 3.87 -9.30 0.28
CA THR A 156 5.26 -9.36 -0.19
C THR A 156 5.78 -7.96 -0.50
N PRO A 157 7.07 -7.66 -0.26
CA PRO A 157 7.64 -6.37 -0.59
C PRO A 157 7.49 -6.04 -2.08
N ILE A 158 7.11 -4.80 -2.38
CA ILE A 158 7.09 -4.30 -3.75
C ILE A 158 8.52 -3.95 -4.15
N SER A 159 9.02 -4.62 -5.17
CA SER A 159 10.34 -4.33 -5.75
C SER A 159 10.22 -3.29 -6.85
N GLU A 160 11.26 -2.49 -7.03
CA GLU A 160 11.37 -1.59 -8.18
C GLU A 160 11.33 -2.41 -9.49
N TYR A 161 10.47 -1.99 -10.41
CA TYR A 161 10.36 -2.59 -11.72
C TYR A 161 11.02 -1.72 -12.77
N THR A 162 12.09 -2.22 -13.37
CA THR A 162 12.90 -1.52 -14.38
C THR A 162 12.50 -1.87 -15.82
N GLY A 163 11.51 -2.74 -16.01
CA GLY A 163 10.99 -3.10 -17.33
C GLY A 163 10.05 -2.04 -17.92
N ASN A 164 9.56 -2.30 -19.12
CA ASN A 164 8.70 -1.40 -19.89
C ASN A 164 7.32 -2.00 -20.23
N GLU A 165 7.01 -3.20 -19.76
CA GLU A 165 5.71 -3.85 -19.95
C GLU A 165 4.89 -3.77 -18.66
N TRP A 166 3.79 -3.05 -18.71
CA TRP A 166 2.90 -2.82 -17.56
C TRP A 166 1.50 -3.36 -17.83
N LYS A 167 0.83 -3.81 -16.79
CA LYS A 167 -0.60 -4.09 -16.79
C LYS A 167 -1.34 -3.09 -15.90
N LEU A 168 -2.58 -2.81 -16.27
CA LEU A 168 -3.46 -1.91 -15.53
C LEU A 168 -4.33 -2.70 -14.56
N THR A 169 -4.62 -2.09 -13.40
CA THR A 169 -5.77 -2.45 -12.57
C THR A 169 -6.76 -1.30 -12.66
N LEU A 170 -7.91 -1.56 -13.29
CA LEU A 170 -8.96 -0.57 -13.50
C LEU A 170 -10.01 -0.67 -12.39
N LYS A 171 -10.55 0.48 -12.03
CA LYS A 171 -11.72 0.56 -11.16
C LYS A 171 -12.92 -0.03 -11.87
N ASP A 172 -13.57 -1.00 -11.22
CA ASP A 172 -14.88 -1.52 -11.58
C ASP A 172 -15.92 -1.02 -10.57
N SER A 173 -16.73 -0.06 -11.00
CA SER A 173 -17.76 0.57 -10.15
C SER A 173 -18.91 -0.36 -9.76
N ASN A 174 -18.97 -1.56 -10.33
CA ASN A 174 -19.97 -2.58 -9.95
C ASN A 174 -19.51 -3.39 -8.72
N ARG A 175 -18.26 -3.26 -8.28
CA ARG A 175 -17.71 -3.93 -7.11
C ARG A 175 -17.94 -3.07 -5.87
N ASN A 176 -18.92 -3.42 -5.05
CA ASN A 176 -19.31 -2.69 -3.84
C ASN A 176 -18.64 -3.31 -2.59
N PHE A 177 -17.32 -3.39 -2.59
CA PHE A 177 -16.56 -3.97 -1.49
C PHE A 177 -16.42 -2.98 -0.32
N ALA A 178 -16.59 -3.47 0.90
CA ALA A 178 -16.41 -2.69 2.13
C ALA A 178 -15.78 -3.54 3.24
N VAL A 179 -15.17 -2.88 4.21
CA VAL A 179 -14.60 -3.47 5.43
C VAL A 179 -15.15 -2.71 6.62
N THR A 180 -15.44 -3.41 7.71
CA THR A 180 -16.04 -2.84 8.92
C THR A 180 -15.03 -2.05 9.74
N GLU A 181 -13.81 -2.58 9.87
CA GLU A 181 -12.74 -1.98 10.66
C GLU A 181 -12.19 -0.75 9.96
N THR A 182 -11.95 0.31 10.72
CA THR A 182 -11.26 1.51 10.25
C THR A 182 -9.83 1.62 10.79
N THR A 183 -9.56 0.90 11.90
CA THR A 183 -8.25 0.87 12.56
C THR A 183 -7.96 -0.54 13.05
N VAL A 184 -6.71 -0.96 12.96
CA VAL A 184 -6.20 -2.21 13.54
C VAL A 184 -4.79 -2.00 14.07
N SER A 185 -4.36 -2.87 14.99
CA SER A 185 -3.00 -2.86 15.52
C SER A 185 -2.47 -4.27 15.71
N GLY A 186 -1.16 -4.44 15.66
CA GLY A 186 -0.49 -5.70 15.92
C GLY A 186 1.03 -5.56 15.79
N ASP A 187 1.75 -6.54 16.30
CA ASP A 187 3.20 -6.59 16.19
C ASP A 187 3.66 -7.17 14.83
N PRO A 188 4.90 -6.92 14.42
CA PRO A 188 5.46 -7.58 13.24
C PRO A 188 5.37 -9.11 13.35
N GLY A 189 4.69 -9.72 12.38
CA GLY A 189 4.43 -11.16 12.34
C GLY A 189 3.06 -11.60 12.86
N ASP A 190 2.31 -10.71 13.53
CA ASP A 190 0.95 -10.97 13.97
C ASP A 190 -0.03 -11.05 12.80
N THR A 191 -1.21 -11.57 13.08
CA THR A 191 -2.33 -11.63 12.13
C THR A 191 -3.46 -10.74 12.62
N VAL A 192 -3.92 -9.83 11.77
CA VAL A 192 -5.12 -9.03 11.99
C VAL A 192 -6.29 -9.60 11.20
N THR A 193 -7.48 -9.60 11.79
CA THR A 193 -8.71 -10.10 11.15
C THR A 193 -9.60 -8.93 10.80
N LEU A 194 -10.09 -8.89 9.57
CA LEU A 194 -11.02 -7.89 9.06
C LEU A 194 -12.34 -8.54 8.63
N HIS A 195 -13.45 -7.83 8.84
CA HIS A 195 -14.77 -8.24 8.38
C HIS A 195 -15.12 -7.50 7.09
N TYR A 196 -15.34 -8.25 6.02
CA TYR A 196 -15.65 -7.69 4.71
C TYR A 196 -17.08 -7.99 4.26
N THR A 197 -17.58 -7.15 3.37
CA THR A 197 -18.84 -7.33 2.63
C THR A 197 -18.64 -6.99 1.15
N GLY A 198 -19.46 -7.54 0.26
CA GLY A 198 -19.46 -7.23 -1.17
C GLY A 198 -18.26 -7.79 -1.93
N ALA A 199 -17.58 -8.80 -1.42
CA ALA A 199 -16.53 -9.50 -2.18
C ALA A 199 -17.14 -10.33 -3.30
N THR A 200 -16.48 -10.37 -4.46
CA THR A 200 -16.84 -11.27 -5.55
C THR A 200 -16.13 -12.60 -5.33
N ALA A 201 -16.88 -13.71 -5.35
CA ALA A 201 -16.33 -15.06 -5.26
C ALA A 201 -16.05 -15.63 -6.65
N GLY A 202 -14.94 -16.36 -6.82
CA GLY A 202 -14.58 -17.00 -8.09
C GLY A 202 -13.11 -17.41 -8.18
N ILE A 203 -12.74 -18.09 -9.28
CA ILE A 203 -11.39 -18.65 -9.44
C ILE A 203 -10.31 -17.55 -9.52
N ASN A 204 -10.64 -16.41 -10.13
CA ASN A 204 -9.71 -15.30 -10.33
C ASN A 204 -10.01 -14.11 -9.40
N GLU A 205 -10.83 -14.32 -8.39
CA GLU A 205 -11.32 -13.30 -7.49
C GLU A 205 -10.56 -13.37 -6.16
N TYR A 206 -10.09 -12.22 -5.70
CA TYR A 206 -9.25 -12.12 -4.51
C TYR A 206 -9.69 -10.95 -3.63
N ILE A 207 -9.40 -11.05 -2.34
CA ILE A 207 -9.23 -9.90 -1.46
C ILE A 207 -7.75 -9.61 -1.47
N SER A 208 -7.41 -8.42 -1.96
CA SER A 208 -6.04 -7.97 -2.12
C SER A 208 -5.76 -6.80 -1.19
N VAL A 209 -4.51 -6.65 -0.79
CA VAL A 209 -4.06 -5.61 0.13
C VAL A 209 -2.79 -4.95 -0.39
N ILE A 210 -2.77 -3.62 -0.34
CA ILE A 210 -1.56 -2.83 -0.44
C ILE A 210 -1.29 -2.24 0.95
N LEU A 211 -0.12 -2.52 1.52
CA LEU A 211 0.34 -1.86 2.73
C LEU A 211 1.24 -0.70 2.32
N ALA A 212 0.89 0.49 2.78
CA ALA A 212 1.56 1.73 2.43
C ALA A 212 1.97 2.51 3.69
N ASP A 213 3.04 3.28 3.57
CA ASP A 213 3.45 4.31 4.52
C ASP A 213 3.42 5.70 3.86
N ASN A 214 3.99 6.71 4.51
CA ASN A 214 4.06 8.07 3.99
C ASN A 214 4.91 8.21 2.71
N SER A 215 5.76 7.23 2.39
CA SER A 215 6.57 7.19 1.16
C SER A 215 5.85 6.51 -0.01
N GLY A 216 4.76 5.81 0.25
CA GLY A 216 3.94 5.11 -0.73
C GLY A 216 3.74 3.63 -0.43
N ALA A 217 3.34 2.85 -1.44
CA ALA A 217 3.08 1.43 -1.33
C ALA A 217 4.38 0.65 -1.08
N GLN A 218 4.41 -0.16 -0.03
CA GLN A 218 5.57 -0.95 0.40
C GLN A 218 5.40 -2.45 0.13
N TYR A 219 4.18 -2.97 0.32
CA TYR A 219 3.85 -4.38 0.14
C TYR A 219 2.56 -4.52 -0.66
N TYR A 220 2.46 -5.61 -1.40
CA TYR A 220 1.24 -6.06 -2.06
C TYR A 220 1.03 -7.54 -1.79
N GLY A 221 -0.24 -7.97 -1.67
CA GLY A 221 -0.59 -9.38 -1.58
C GLY A 221 -2.05 -9.66 -1.93
N ARG A 222 -2.30 -10.79 -2.60
CA ARG A 222 -3.61 -11.41 -2.76
C ARG A 222 -3.84 -12.30 -1.55
N VAL A 223 -4.36 -11.72 -0.45
CA VAL A 223 -4.34 -12.34 0.88
C VAL A 223 -5.39 -13.43 1.08
N ALA A 224 -6.48 -13.39 0.29
CA ALA A 224 -7.50 -14.43 0.33
C ALA A 224 -8.22 -14.57 -1.01
N GLN A 225 -8.75 -15.76 -1.27
CA GLN A 225 -9.70 -16.05 -2.34
C GLN A 225 -11.09 -16.24 -1.72
N PRO A 226 -12.00 -15.25 -1.79
CA PRO A 226 -13.28 -15.34 -1.12
C PRO A 226 -14.17 -16.40 -1.77
N THR A 227 -14.84 -17.19 -0.94
CA THR A 227 -15.85 -18.18 -1.38
C THR A 227 -17.26 -17.67 -1.15
N VAL A 228 -17.43 -16.59 -0.40
CA VAL A 228 -18.70 -15.93 -0.05
C VAL A 228 -18.57 -14.42 -0.17
N GLU A 229 -19.69 -13.76 -0.38
CA GLU A 229 -19.74 -12.30 -0.53
C GLU A 229 -19.37 -11.53 0.75
N ASN A 230 -19.71 -12.08 1.91
CA ASN A 230 -19.46 -11.47 3.22
C ASN A 230 -18.74 -12.46 4.13
N GLY A 231 -17.73 -12.02 4.85
CA GLY A 231 -16.94 -12.91 5.70
C GLY A 231 -15.81 -12.21 6.43
N THR A 232 -14.79 -12.98 6.78
CA THR A 232 -13.56 -12.48 7.41
C THR A 232 -12.36 -12.79 6.55
N VAL A 233 -11.35 -11.92 6.63
CA VAL A 233 -10.04 -12.14 6.02
C VAL A 233 -8.95 -11.91 7.06
N GLU A 234 -7.96 -12.79 7.07
CA GLU A 234 -6.78 -12.70 7.91
C GLU A 234 -5.63 -12.10 7.11
N ILE A 235 -5.00 -11.06 7.66
CA ILE A 235 -3.86 -10.38 7.06
C ILE A 235 -2.68 -10.52 8.00
N LYS A 236 -1.64 -11.21 7.56
CA LYS A 236 -0.40 -11.34 8.32
C LYS A 236 0.45 -10.10 8.13
N ILE A 237 0.78 -9.41 9.23
CA ILE A 237 1.71 -8.27 9.24
C ILE A 237 3.11 -8.81 8.90
N PRO A 238 3.84 -8.21 7.92
CA PRO A 238 5.19 -8.65 7.60
C PRO A 238 6.11 -8.60 8.82
N SER A 239 6.84 -9.70 9.09
CA SER A 239 7.71 -9.82 10.27
C SER A 239 8.89 -8.84 10.29
N GLY A 240 9.27 -8.29 9.13
CA GLY A 240 10.33 -7.28 9.00
C GLY A 240 9.83 -5.85 8.96
N LEU A 241 8.53 -5.62 9.20
CA LEU A 241 7.96 -4.28 9.19
C LEU A 241 8.39 -3.52 10.45
N ALA A 242 8.88 -2.30 10.29
CA ALA A 242 9.28 -1.47 11.42
C ALA A 242 8.04 -1.01 12.23
N PRO A 243 8.16 -0.78 13.54
CA PRO A 243 7.11 -0.12 14.32
C PRO A 243 6.75 1.24 13.73
N GLY A 244 5.45 1.55 13.67
CA GLY A 244 4.97 2.80 13.10
C GLY A 244 3.53 2.74 12.61
N SER A 245 3.10 3.82 11.96
CA SER A 245 1.76 3.96 11.38
C SER A 245 1.80 3.66 9.88
N TYR A 246 0.88 2.83 9.43
CA TYR A 246 0.72 2.40 8.05
C TYR A 246 -0.74 2.48 7.63
N THR A 247 -1.01 2.36 6.35
CA THR A 247 -2.36 2.21 5.80
C THR A 247 -2.46 0.88 5.07
N LEU A 248 -3.46 0.07 5.44
CA LEU A 248 -3.88 -1.08 4.64
C LEU A 248 -4.95 -0.62 3.65
N LYS A 249 -4.65 -0.66 2.36
CA LYS A 249 -5.63 -0.46 1.29
C LYS A 249 -6.16 -1.83 0.91
N VAL A 250 -7.37 -2.14 1.36
CA VAL A 250 -8.03 -3.44 1.13
C VAL A 250 -9.06 -3.31 0.02
N PHE A 251 -9.11 -4.27 -0.90
CA PHE A 251 -10.00 -4.22 -2.05
C PHE A 251 -10.33 -5.61 -2.61
N SER A 252 -11.49 -5.72 -3.28
CA SER A 252 -11.87 -6.90 -4.06
C SER A 252 -11.28 -6.78 -5.45
N GLU A 253 -10.53 -7.78 -5.90
CA GLU A 253 -9.77 -7.76 -7.14
C GLU A 253 -10.04 -8.99 -8.01
N GLN A 254 -10.23 -8.78 -9.31
CA GLN A 254 -10.21 -9.81 -10.32
C GLN A 254 -8.87 -9.81 -11.05
N CYS A 255 -8.12 -10.89 -10.92
CA CYS A 255 -6.82 -11.06 -11.57
C CYS A 255 -6.96 -11.90 -12.83
N ASN A 256 -6.84 -11.28 -14.00
CA ASN A 256 -7.08 -11.91 -15.31
C ASN A 256 -5.85 -12.61 -15.90
N GLY A 257 -4.74 -12.64 -15.15
CA GLY A 257 -3.49 -13.24 -15.57
C GLY A 257 -2.46 -12.24 -16.12
N GLU A 258 -1.35 -12.76 -16.60
CA GLU A 258 -0.26 -11.94 -17.12
C GLU A 258 -0.65 -11.21 -18.41
N LYS A 259 -0.13 -10.00 -18.60
CA LYS A 259 -0.36 -9.14 -19.78
C LYS A 259 -1.82 -8.82 -20.06
N LYS A 260 -2.69 -8.93 -19.05
CA LYS A 260 -4.12 -8.62 -19.14
C LYS A 260 -4.49 -7.57 -18.09
N THR A 261 -5.47 -6.74 -18.43
CA THR A 261 -6.07 -5.79 -17.50
C THR A 261 -6.78 -6.51 -16.36
N ASP A 262 -6.55 -6.08 -15.14
CA ASP A 262 -7.28 -6.52 -13.95
C ASP A 262 -8.35 -5.50 -13.57
N TYR A 263 -9.32 -5.91 -12.77
CA TYR A 263 -10.41 -5.05 -12.30
C TYR A 263 -10.50 -5.11 -10.78
N ALA A 264 -10.79 -3.98 -10.14
CA ALA A 264 -10.92 -3.96 -8.69
C ALA A 264 -11.96 -2.94 -8.22
N SER A 265 -12.44 -3.14 -7.00
CA SER A 265 -13.23 -2.15 -6.26
C SER A 265 -12.39 -0.92 -5.92
N ASP A 266 -13.01 0.12 -5.41
CA ASP A 266 -12.27 1.17 -4.70
C ASP A 266 -11.47 0.58 -3.52
N PHE A 267 -10.42 1.27 -3.10
CA PHE A 267 -9.70 0.95 -1.89
C PHE A 267 -10.54 1.29 -0.66
N VAL A 268 -10.52 0.40 0.33
CA VAL A 268 -10.95 0.69 1.70
C VAL A 268 -9.67 0.90 2.51
N ASP A 269 -9.45 2.11 2.96
CA ASP A 269 -8.27 2.48 3.73
C ASP A 269 -8.52 2.18 5.23
N ILE A 270 -7.59 1.45 5.84
CA ILE A 270 -7.62 1.05 7.25
C ILE A 270 -6.30 1.47 7.88
N ASP A 271 -6.36 2.21 8.97
CA ASP A 271 -5.17 2.61 9.71
C ASP A 271 -4.60 1.41 10.45
N LEU A 272 -3.34 1.07 10.18
CA LEU A 272 -2.59 0.02 10.87
C LEU A 272 -1.51 0.63 11.74
N THR A 273 -1.55 0.35 13.05
CA THR A 273 -0.45 0.64 13.96
C THR A 273 0.37 -0.63 14.19
N VAL A 274 1.65 -0.60 13.83
CA VAL A 274 2.59 -1.70 14.00
C VAL A 274 3.57 -1.39 15.12
N GLY A 275 3.80 -2.37 15.98
CA GLY A 275 4.69 -2.28 17.13
C GLY A 275 3.94 -2.28 18.45
N TYR A 276 4.73 -2.26 19.52
CA TYR A 276 4.17 -2.29 20.86
C TYR A 276 3.34 -1.03 21.11
N GLN A 277 2.08 -1.23 21.47
CA GLN A 277 1.20 -0.14 21.86
C GLN A 277 1.69 0.43 23.18
N GLU A 278 2.17 1.67 23.19
CA GLU A 278 2.50 2.34 24.45
C GLU A 278 1.24 2.47 25.30
N GLN A 279 1.32 1.97 26.53
CA GLN A 279 0.26 2.12 27.53
C GLN A 279 0.60 3.27 28.46
N PHE A 280 -0.27 4.27 28.50
CA PHE A 280 -0.13 5.43 29.39
C PHE A 280 -0.69 5.17 30.79
N THR A 281 -1.19 3.97 31.06
CA THR A 281 -1.72 3.55 32.35
C THR A 281 -1.07 2.25 32.80
N LEU A 282 -0.76 2.16 34.09
CA LEU A 282 -0.25 0.94 34.68
C LEU A 282 -1.32 -0.15 34.74
N THR A 283 -0.96 -1.38 34.35
CA THR A 283 -1.84 -2.54 34.40
C THR A 283 -1.62 -3.33 35.68
N HIS A 284 -2.64 -3.48 36.53
CA HIS A 284 -2.56 -4.28 37.74
C HIS A 284 -2.14 -5.71 37.42
N GLY A 285 -1.11 -6.21 38.12
CA GLY A 285 -0.51 -7.52 37.84
C GLY A 285 0.48 -7.54 36.69
N GLY A 286 0.67 -6.39 35.98
CA GLY A 286 1.70 -6.24 34.96
C GLY A 286 3.10 -6.21 35.55
N VAL A 287 4.09 -6.76 34.81
CA VAL A 287 5.49 -6.78 35.20
C VAL A 287 6.21 -5.64 34.54
N TYR A 288 6.94 -4.87 35.34
CA TYR A 288 7.70 -3.69 34.89
C TYR A 288 9.16 -3.84 35.37
N TYR A 289 10.11 -3.40 34.56
CA TYR A 289 11.53 -3.55 34.83
C TYR A 289 12.12 -2.24 35.30
N PHE A 290 12.88 -2.29 36.41
CA PHE A 290 13.53 -1.15 37.02
C PHE A 290 15.05 -1.34 37.07
N ASP A 291 15.79 -0.27 36.81
CA ASP A 291 17.25 -0.25 36.96
C ASP A 291 17.62 0.06 38.42
N LEU A 292 18.09 -0.94 39.15
CA LEU A 292 18.59 -0.83 40.50
C LEU A 292 20.11 -0.85 40.58
N SER A 293 20.82 -0.85 39.46
CA SER A 293 22.29 -0.92 39.41
C SER A 293 22.99 0.29 40.13
N GLY A 294 22.30 1.42 40.16
CA GLY A 294 22.78 2.62 40.87
C GLY A 294 22.43 2.67 42.36
N VAL A 295 21.65 1.69 42.86
CA VAL A 295 21.25 1.62 44.29
C VAL A 295 22.21 0.74 45.05
N SER A 296 22.79 1.26 46.13
CA SER A 296 23.60 0.44 47.05
C SER A 296 22.67 -0.41 47.91
N ILE A 297 22.37 -1.66 47.50
CA ILE A 297 21.58 -2.64 48.24
C ILE A 297 22.54 -3.58 48.95
N PRO A 298 22.47 -3.72 50.29
CA PRO A 298 23.34 -4.64 51.02
C PRO A 298 23.03 -6.11 50.74
N GLY A 299 24.02 -6.97 50.96
CA GLY A 299 23.91 -8.40 50.71
C GLY A 299 24.53 -8.84 49.40
N THR A 300 24.29 -10.09 49.02
CA THR A 300 24.75 -10.69 47.77
C THR A 300 23.58 -10.77 46.80
N ALA A 301 23.81 -10.36 45.53
CA ALA A 301 22.77 -10.44 44.49
C ALA A 301 22.23 -11.85 44.37
N ASN A 302 20.91 -11.98 44.30
CA ASN A 302 20.24 -13.27 44.18
C ASN A 302 20.56 -13.93 42.84
N GLY A 303 21.07 -15.15 42.89
CA GLY A 303 21.43 -15.95 41.72
C GLY A 303 20.26 -16.29 40.78
N SER A 304 19.02 -16.14 41.25
CA SER A 304 17.80 -16.34 40.45
C SER A 304 17.30 -15.10 39.72
N LEU A 305 17.92 -13.93 39.95
CA LEU A 305 17.59 -12.72 39.17
C LEU A 305 17.87 -12.94 37.70
N PRO A 306 16.99 -12.47 36.79
CA PRO A 306 17.22 -12.51 35.36
C PRO A 306 18.50 -11.74 34.96
N ASP A 307 18.78 -10.66 35.65
CA ASP A 307 20.01 -9.88 35.51
C ASP A 307 20.67 -9.61 36.87
N LYS A 308 21.84 -10.20 37.08
CA LYS A 308 22.62 -10.04 38.33
C LYS A 308 23.31 -8.70 38.47
N THR A 309 23.39 -7.94 37.38
CA THR A 309 23.91 -6.57 37.37
C THR A 309 22.86 -5.54 37.80
N MET A 310 21.61 -5.98 38.00
CA MET A 310 20.46 -5.19 38.45
C MET A 310 20.07 -4.02 37.53
N HIS A 311 20.47 -4.04 36.25
CA HIS A 311 20.01 -3.03 35.28
C HIS A 311 18.54 -3.21 34.90
N TYR A 312 17.97 -4.41 35.05
CA TYR A 312 16.55 -4.69 34.82
C TYR A 312 16.02 -5.72 35.81
N VAL A 313 15.53 -5.24 36.92
CA VAL A 313 14.89 -6.07 37.93
C VAL A 313 13.38 -6.05 37.71
N PRO A 314 12.70 -7.23 37.59
CA PRO A 314 11.26 -7.27 37.40
C PRO A 314 10.50 -7.01 38.68
N PHE A 315 9.45 -6.17 38.57
CA PHE A 315 8.51 -5.87 39.65
C PHE A 315 7.09 -5.98 39.12
N THR A 316 6.22 -6.62 39.89
CA THR A 316 4.79 -6.67 39.60
C THR A 316 4.09 -5.45 40.19
N TYR A 317 3.29 -4.74 39.39
CA TYR A 317 2.47 -3.62 39.85
C TYR A 317 1.27 -4.15 40.65
N ALA A 318 1.23 -3.83 41.93
CA ALA A 318 0.21 -4.28 42.87
C ALA A 318 -0.99 -3.31 43.00
N GLY A 319 -1.00 -2.24 42.21
CA GLY A 319 -2.07 -1.23 42.27
C GLY A 319 -1.68 0.03 43.01
N THR A 320 -2.62 0.96 43.10
CA THR A 320 -2.47 2.19 43.91
C THR A 320 -2.84 1.89 45.34
N VAL A 321 -1.97 2.25 46.27
CA VAL A 321 -2.20 2.17 47.71
C VAL A 321 -2.63 3.54 48.20
N ASP A 322 -3.75 3.59 48.90
CA ASP A 322 -4.21 4.83 49.50
C ASP A 322 -3.23 5.34 50.56
N ALA A 323 -3.29 6.64 50.82
CA ALA A 323 -2.54 7.25 51.89
C ALA A 323 -2.91 6.58 53.22
N TYR A 324 -1.90 6.14 53.96
CA TYR A 324 -2.12 5.55 55.28
C TYR A 324 -1.13 6.10 56.28
N LYS A 325 -1.51 6.12 57.54
CA LYS A 325 -0.65 6.54 58.64
C LYS A 325 -0.44 5.31 59.58
N LEU A 326 0.80 5.03 59.91
CA LEU A 326 1.11 4.02 60.92
C LEU A 326 0.49 4.44 62.25
N THR A 327 -0.16 3.49 62.94
CA THR A 327 -0.76 3.78 64.24
C THR A 327 0.31 3.98 65.29
N SER A 328 0.00 4.74 66.34
CA SER A 328 0.91 5.11 67.40
C SER A 328 1.56 3.96 68.18
N GLU A 329 0.98 2.76 68.09
CA GLU A 329 1.52 1.54 68.71
C GLU A 329 2.71 0.94 67.95
N MET A 330 2.80 1.27 66.66
CA MET A 330 3.82 0.71 65.78
C MET A 330 4.87 1.73 65.36
N ALA A 331 4.57 2.98 65.41
CA ALA A 331 5.47 4.10 65.07
C ALA A 331 6.11 4.63 66.37
N THR A 332 7.32 4.28 66.64
CA THR A 332 8.08 4.83 67.79
C THR A 332 8.57 6.24 67.56
N THR A 333 8.55 6.72 66.33
CA THR A 333 8.90 8.12 65.98
C THR A 333 7.94 8.58 64.89
N GLU A 334 7.39 9.78 65.03
CA GLU A 334 6.43 10.37 64.08
C GLU A 334 7.05 10.62 62.68
N GLU A 335 8.35 10.82 62.60
CA GLU A 335 9.10 11.06 61.41
C GLU A 335 8.93 9.92 60.36
N TYR A 336 8.88 8.69 60.79
CA TYR A 336 8.70 7.53 59.90
C TYR A 336 7.25 7.24 59.60
N ALA A 337 6.32 7.63 60.45
CA ALA A 337 4.89 7.50 60.20
C ALA A 337 4.38 8.42 59.11
N GLN A 338 5.07 9.51 58.79
CA GLN A 338 4.67 10.49 57.80
C GLN A 338 5.05 10.13 56.35
N GLN A 339 6.00 9.24 56.14
CA GLN A 339 6.49 8.87 54.81
C GLN A 339 5.45 8.20 53.90
N ASN A 340 4.31 7.77 54.41
CA ASN A 340 3.25 7.11 53.68
C ASN A 340 1.90 7.91 53.68
N GLU A 341 1.94 9.21 53.90
CA GLU A 341 0.74 10.05 53.98
C GLU A 341 0.10 10.36 52.62
N TYR A 342 0.67 9.90 51.53
CA TYR A 342 0.16 10.13 50.18
C TYR A 342 -0.12 8.82 49.44
N ALA A 343 -1.11 8.84 48.57
CA ALA A 343 -1.40 7.71 47.71
C ALA A 343 -0.23 7.50 46.71
N HIS A 344 0.17 6.25 46.52
CA HIS A 344 1.28 5.89 45.64
C HIS A 344 1.04 4.59 44.89
N SER A 345 1.69 4.39 43.77
CA SER A 345 1.71 3.13 43.03
C SER A 345 2.71 2.18 43.69
N LEU A 346 2.22 0.98 44.05
CA LEU A 346 3.05 -0.04 44.67
C LEU A 346 3.52 -1.07 43.66
N PHE A 347 4.84 -1.27 43.63
CA PHE A 347 5.49 -2.34 42.84
C PHE A 347 6.20 -3.28 43.80
N VAL A 348 6.04 -4.59 43.59
CA VAL A 348 6.68 -5.61 44.40
C VAL A 348 7.65 -6.42 43.54
N ALA A 349 8.91 -6.52 43.96
CA ALA A 349 9.91 -7.28 43.22
C ALA A 349 9.51 -8.76 43.12
N ASP A 350 9.62 -9.35 41.93
CA ASP A 350 9.27 -10.76 41.68
C ASP A 350 10.30 -11.72 42.27
N TYR A 351 11.46 -11.21 42.66
CA TYR A 351 12.55 -11.96 43.29
C TYR A 351 13.02 -11.25 44.56
N ALA A 352 13.53 -12.01 45.50
CA ALA A 352 14.41 -11.41 46.52
C ALA A 352 15.63 -10.83 45.82
N VAL A 353 15.84 -9.52 45.90
CA VAL A 353 16.90 -8.82 45.14
C VAL A 353 18.28 -9.23 45.63
N THR A 354 18.45 -9.29 46.95
CA THR A 354 19.70 -9.76 47.63
C THR A 354 19.40 -10.80 48.68
N HIS A 355 20.41 -11.56 49.07
CA HIS A 355 20.41 -12.49 50.18
C HIS A 355 21.63 -12.27 51.07
N ALA A 356 21.70 -13.00 52.19
CA ALA A 356 22.75 -12.89 53.22
C ALA A 356 22.83 -11.43 53.74
N VAL A 357 21.70 -10.84 54.07
CA VAL A 357 21.54 -9.50 54.58
C VAL A 357 20.75 -9.52 55.89
N SER A 358 21.19 -8.78 56.89
CA SER A 358 20.47 -8.62 58.16
C SER A 358 19.49 -7.43 58.08
N TRP A 359 18.60 -7.35 59.08
CA TRP A 359 17.71 -6.19 59.23
C TRP A 359 18.52 -4.93 59.49
N ASP A 360 19.59 -5.02 60.28
CA ASP A 360 20.49 -3.87 60.61
C ASP A 360 21.23 -3.37 59.37
N ASP A 361 21.62 -4.28 58.44
CA ASP A 361 22.24 -3.89 57.17
C ASP A 361 21.25 -3.08 56.30
N LEU A 362 20.01 -3.54 56.21
CA LEU A 362 18.95 -2.84 55.46
C LEU A 362 18.59 -1.51 56.11
N ASN A 363 18.53 -1.46 57.46
CA ASN A 363 18.26 -0.23 58.18
C ASN A 363 19.38 0.79 58.02
N THR A 364 20.66 0.36 58.09
CA THR A 364 21.82 1.20 57.84
C THR A 364 21.87 1.75 56.41
N ALA A 365 21.28 1.06 55.47
CA ALA A 365 21.16 1.49 54.07
C ALA A 365 19.90 2.31 53.78
N ASP A 366 19.10 2.64 54.79
CA ASP A 366 17.81 3.38 54.73
C ASP A 366 16.69 2.60 53.97
N LEU A 367 16.87 1.30 53.76
CA LEU A 367 15.93 0.46 52.99
C LEU A 367 14.77 -0.12 53.79
N ILE A 368 14.75 0.07 55.10
CA ILE A 368 13.60 -0.39 55.92
C ILE A 368 12.43 0.56 55.80
N PHE A 369 12.66 1.85 55.89
CA PHE A 369 11.64 2.90 55.86
C PHE A 369 11.48 3.53 54.50
N GLY A 370 12.46 3.39 53.66
CA GLY A 370 12.45 3.87 52.26
C GLY A 370 13.60 4.80 51.93
N LYS A 371 14.26 4.51 50.85
CA LYS A 371 15.32 5.33 50.28
C LYS A 371 14.84 5.92 48.97
N ASP A 372 14.88 7.22 48.85
CA ASP A 372 14.55 7.90 47.61
C ASP A 372 15.61 7.64 46.55
N TYR A 373 15.13 7.37 45.38
CA TYR A 373 15.93 7.02 44.21
C TYR A 373 15.29 7.59 42.96
N ALA A 374 16.03 8.40 42.22
CA ALA A 374 15.57 9.05 41.04
C ALA A 374 16.31 8.53 39.81
N VAL A 375 15.54 8.05 38.81
CA VAL A 375 16.06 7.62 37.52
C VAL A 375 15.18 8.16 36.43
N GLY A 376 15.77 8.74 35.38
CA GLY A 376 15.03 9.24 34.23
C GLY A 376 14.02 10.35 34.56
N GLY A 377 14.18 11.06 35.64
CA GLY A 377 13.26 12.12 36.08
C GLY A 377 12.02 11.63 36.82
N VAL A 378 12.02 10.36 37.24
CA VAL A 378 10.96 9.76 38.07
C VAL A 378 11.55 9.48 39.44
N ASP A 379 10.84 9.90 40.48
CA ASP A 379 11.22 9.66 41.89
C ASP A 379 10.58 8.35 42.37
N TYR A 380 11.40 7.48 42.93
CA TYR A 380 11.02 6.23 43.57
C TYR A 380 11.43 6.20 45.01
N THR A 381 10.66 5.52 45.85
CA THR A 381 11.09 5.15 47.21
C THR A 381 11.25 3.65 47.27
N LEU A 382 12.51 3.16 47.32
CA LEU A 382 12.84 1.75 47.46
C LEU A 382 12.85 1.37 48.92
N ARG A 383 12.09 0.33 49.30
CA ARG A 383 12.03 -0.17 50.68
C ARG A 383 11.78 -1.65 50.74
N ALA A 384 12.14 -2.26 51.88
CA ALA A 384 11.71 -3.58 52.19
C ALA A 384 10.17 -3.61 52.43
N PRO A 385 9.45 -4.67 52.02
CA PRO A 385 8.04 -4.81 52.37
C PRO A 385 7.87 -4.82 53.89
N SER A 386 6.99 -3.97 54.40
CA SER A 386 6.61 -4.04 55.82
C SER A 386 5.63 -5.19 56.02
N ALA A 387 5.74 -5.95 57.10
CA ALA A 387 4.64 -6.77 57.57
C ALA A 387 3.52 -5.79 57.95
N GLY A 388 2.45 -5.74 57.14
CA GLY A 388 1.40 -4.75 57.32
C GLY A 388 0.92 -4.63 58.75
N SER A 389 0.48 -3.45 59.12
CA SER A 389 -0.26 -3.27 60.37
C SER A 389 -1.45 -4.22 60.33
N ILE A 390 -1.49 -5.14 61.28
CA ILE A 390 -2.68 -5.92 61.56
C ILE A 390 -3.70 -4.91 62.06
N SER A 391 -4.58 -4.45 61.20
CA SER A 391 -5.77 -3.69 61.59
C SER A 391 -6.87 -4.64 61.94
#